data_f386fdf6f2cf1521bcd5b15553742fcf
#
_entry.id   f386fdf6f2cf1521bcd5b15553742fcf
#
_cell.length_a   1.000
_cell.length_b   1.000
_cell.length_c   1.000
_cell.angle_alpha   90.00
_cell.angle_beta   90.00
_cell.angle_gamma   90.00
#
_symmetry.space_group_name_H-M   'P 1'
#
loop_
_entity.id
_entity.type
_entity.pdbx_description
1 polymer ?
#
loop_
_entity_poly.entity_id
_entity_poly.type
_entity_poly.pdbx_seq_one_letter_code
_entity_poly.pdbx_strand_id
1 'polypeptide(L)'
;LGVTKFLPIIFDRTVVRKINKERLEKIVIEASEQSNRINVPTIEDAQNLNGFLKKNSMDLIFTDLNSNNDKIDKSKLTDKPVCIIIGPEGDFSETEREKILSFNSVQAIKINENILRSETAVISAISIVNYAIN
;
A
#
# COMPACT_ATOMS: atom_id res chain seq x y z
N LEU A 1 13.39 1.92 -1.09
CA LEU A 1 12.57 2.30 -2.25
C LEU A 1 11.86 3.67 -2.11
N GLY A 2 12.20 4.43 -1.09
CA GLY A 2 11.68 5.78 -0.93
C GLY A 2 10.34 5.92 -0.22
N VAL A 3 9.86 4.87 0.42
CA VAL A 3 8.65 4.92 1.23
C VAL A 3 8.87 5.84 2.44
N THR A 4 7.92 6.73 2.72
CA THR A 4 8.02 7.67 3.84
C THR A 4 7.12 7.31 5.01
N LYS A 5 6.08 6.53 4.79
CA LYS A 5 5.11 6.16 5.82
C LYS A 5 4.53 4.78 5.56
N PHE A 6 4.40 3.99 6.61
CA PHE A 6 3.71 2.70 6.59
C PHE A 6 2.42 2.82 7.40
N LEU A 7 1.33 2.36 6.80
CA LEU A 7 -0.01 2.40 7.40
C LEU A 7 -0.54 0.97 7.51
N PRO A 8 -0.32 0.30 8.66
CA PRO A 8 -0.84 -1.06 8.84
C PRO A 8 -2.36 -1.07 8.86
N ILE A 9 -2.97 -1.95 8.07
CA ILE A 9 -4.43 -2.11 8.03
C ILE A 9 -4.79 -3.55 8.30
N ILE A 10 -5.75 -3.75 9.19
CA ILE A 10 -6.30 -5.07 9.48
C ILE A 10 -7.46 -5.29 8.52
N PHE A 11 -7.25 -6.17 7.54
CA PHE A 11 -8.26 -6.57 6.57
C PHE A 11 -9.03 -7.81 7.06
N ASP A 12 -10.14 -8.13 6.41
CA ASP A 12 -10.98 -9.27 6.79
C ASP A 12 -10.21 -10.59 6.78
N ARG A 13 -9.31 -10.76 5.82
CA ARG A 13 -8.52 -11.99 5.65
C ARG A 13 -7.10 -11.89 6.19
N THR A 14 -6.83 -10.91 7.05
CA THR A 14 -5.53 -10.79 7.69
C THR A 14 -5.33 -11.93 8.71
N VAL A 15 -4.23 -12.67 8.57
CA VAL A 15 -3.90 -13.79 9.44
C VAL A 15 -3.35 -13.31 10.78
N VAL A 16 -2.38 -12.38 10.77
CA VAL A 16 -1.76 -11.83 11.98
C VAL A 16 -2.41 -10.47 12.26
N ARG A 17 -3.19 -10.40 13.34
CA ARG A 17 -3.97 -9.20 13.68
C ARG A 17 -3.33 -8.29 14.72
N LYS A 18 -2.24 -8.75 15.35
CA LYS A 18 -1.49 -7.93 16.30
C LYS A 18 -0.15 -7.54 15.70
N ILE A 19 0.19 -6.28 15.81
CA ILE A 19 1.43 -5.72 15.28
C ILE A 19 2.29 -5.24 16.44
N ASN A 20 3.53 -5.73 16.50
CA ASN A 20 4.52 -5.19 17.43
C ASN A 20 5.18 -3.96 16.77
N LYS A 21 4.61 -2.80 17.04
CA LYS A 21 5.05 -1.54 16.45
C LYS A 21 6.50 -1.20 16.79
N GLU A 22 6.90 -1.41 18.05
CA GLU A 22 8.27 -1.13 18.48
C GLU A 22 9.30 -1.95 17.72
N ARG A 23 9.02 -3.23 17.50
CA ARG A 23 9.90 -4.11 16.74
C ARG A 23 10.00 -3.66 15.29
N LEU A 24 8.87 -3.30 14.67
CA LEU A 24 8.85 -2.81 13.29
C LEU A 24 9.62 -1.49 13.16
N GLU A 25 9.48 -0.59 14.11
CA GLU A 25 10.23 0.66 14.12
C GLU A 25 11.74 0.44 14.16
N LYS A 26 12.20 -0.52 14.98
CA LYS A 26 13.61 -0.89 15.02
C LYS A 26 14.10 -1.43 13.69
N ILE A 27 13.32 -2.30 13.06
CA ILE A 27 13.67 -2.87 11.75
C ILE A 27 13.78 -1.77 10.69
N VAL A 28 12.85 -0.83 10.69
CA VAL A 28 12.84 0.29 9.76
C VAL A 28 14.07 1.20 9.97
N ILE A 29 14.43 1.48 11.21
CA ILE A 29 15.61 2.28 11.53
C ILE A 29 16.89 1.59 11.01
N GLU A 30 17.06 0.31 11.31
CA GLU A 30 18.21 -0.46 10.86
C GLU A 30 18.31 -0.51 9.34
N ALA A 31 17.17 -0.76 8.67
CA ALA A 31 17.13 -0.79 7.21
C ALA A 31 17.48 0.58 6.61
N SER A 32 17.03 1.65 7.24
CA SER A 32 17.32 3.01 6.79
C SER A 32 18.81 3.34 6.93
N GLU A 33 19.44 2.91 8.02
CA GLU A 33 20.88 3.07 8.23
C GLU A 33 21.69 2.31 7.18
N GLN A 34 21.29 1.07 6.90
CA GLN A 34 21.98 0.25 5.88
C GLN A 34 21.85 0.82 4.47
N SER A 35 20.74 1.49 4.18
CA SER A 35 20.49 2.10 2.86
C SER A 35 20.97 3.54 2.77
N ASN A 36 21.62 4.08 3.79
CA ASN A 36 22.08 5.47 3.86
C ASN A 36 20.98 6.49 3.66
N ARG A 37 19.76 6.19 4.14
CA ARG A 37 18.64 7.13 4.09
C ARG A 37 18.82 8.22 5.14
N ILE A 38 18.52 9.45 4.75
CA ILE A 38 18.55 10.60 5.67
C ILE A 38 17.30 10.56 6.58
N ASN A 39 16.15 10.24 6.00
CA ASN A 39 14.88 10.20 6.73
C ASN A 39 14.43 8.78 6.97
N VAL A 40 14.02 8.49 8.20
CA VAL A 40 13.46 7.19 8.58
C VAL A 40 11.95 7.21 8.33
N PRO A 41 11.39 6.21 7.60
CA PRO A 41 9.94 6.12 7.45
C PRO A 41 9.24 5.98 8.80
N THR A 42 8.05 6.55 8.91
CA THR A 42 7.21 6.41 10.10
C THR A 42 6.26 5.22 9.94
N ILE A 43 5.87 4.62 11.07
CA ILE A 43 4.88 3.55 11.12
C ILE A 43 3.72 4.07 11.95
N GLU A 44 2.54 4.15 11.33
CA GLU A 44 1.32 4.56 12.03
C GLU A 44 0.75 3.39 12.84
N ASP A 45 -0.19 3.68 13.72
CA ASP A 45 -0.92 2.65 14.46
C ASP A 45 -1.81 1.85 13.51
N ALA A 46 -2.00 0.56 13.82
CA ALA A 46 -2.88 -0.30 13.03
C ALA A 46 -4.33 0.19 13.11
N GLN A 47 -5.04 0.13 11.99
CA GLN A 47 -6.44 0.54 11.90
C GLN A 47 -7.19 -0.36 10.94
N ASN A 48 -8.52 -0.30 10.97
CA ASN A 48 -9.32 -1.00 10.00
C ASN A 48 -9.46 -0.20 8.69
N LEU A 49 -9.92 -0.86 7.64
CA LEU A 49 -10.06 -0.21 6.33
C LEU A 49 -11.02 0.98 6.35
N ASN A 50 -12.16 0.85 7.04
CA ASN A 50 -13.14 1.94 7.12
C ASN A 50 -12.53 3.18 7.77
N GLY A 51 -11.81 3.02 8.86
CA GLY A 51 -11.13 4.11 9.55
C GLY A 51 -10.09 4.78 8.67
N PHE A 52 -9.32 3.98 7.93
CA PHE A 52 -8.34 4.50 6.99
C PHE A 52 -9.01 5.32 5.87
N LEU A 53 -10.00 4.75 5.20
CA LEU A 53 -10.66 5.43 4.06
C LEU A 53 -11.36 6.72 4.48
N LYS A 54 -11.93 6.75 5.67
CA LYS A 54 -12.58 7.94 6.21
C LYS A 54 -11.66 9.13 6.38
N LYS A 55 -10.40 8.87 6.78
CA LYS A 55 -9.41 9.91 7.07
C LYS A 55 -8.48 10.19 5.91
N ASN A 56 -8.48 9.34 4.89
CA ASN A 56 -7.51 9.43 3.81
C ASN A 56 -7.78 10.61 2.89
N SER A 57 -6.72 11.37 2.59
CA SER A 57 -6.74 12.43 1.59
C SER A 57 -5.73 12.19 0.47
N MET A 58 -5.04 11.05 0.48
CA MET A 58 -4.03 10.71 -0.52
C MET A 58 -4.67 10.11 -1.77
N ASP A 59 -3.97 10.17 -2.88
CA ASP A 59 -4.32 9.40 -4.08
C ASP A 59 -4.00 7.93 -3.81
N LEU A 60 -4.91 7.03 -4.16
CA LEU A 60 -4.76 5.61 -3.89
C LEU A 60 -4.44 4.83 -5.16
N ILE A 61 -3.44 3.96 -5.06
CA ILE A 61 -3.16 2.94 -6.06
C ILE A 61 -3.50 1.59 -5.42
N PHE A 62 -4.51 0.93 -5.95
CA PHE A 62 -5.00 -0.33 -5.42
C PHE A 62 -4.47 -1.49 -6.26
N THR A 63 -3.69 -2.38 -5.65
CA THR A 63 -3.18 -3.57 -6.34
C THR A 63 -4.27 -4.64 -6.37
N ASP A 64 -4.85 -4.85 -7.54
CA ASP A 64 -6.02 -5.69 -7.72
C ASP A 64 -5.80 -6.69 -8.87
N LEU A 65 -5.79 -7.98 -8.55
CA LEU A 65 -5.63 -9.04 -9.54
C LEU A 65 -6.78 -9.11 -10.54
N ASN A 66 -7.95 -8.59 -10.17
CA ASN A 66 -9.12 -8.57 -11.02
C ASN A 66 -9.21 -7.33 -11.91
N SER A 67 -8.25 -6.42 -11.79
CA SER A 67 -8.20 -5.24 -12.65
C SER A 67 -7.79 -5.62 -14.07
N ASN A 68 -8.34 -4.95 -15.06
CA ASN A 68 -7.92 -5.06 -16.46
C ASN A 68 -6.84 -4.04 -16.81
N ASN A 69 -6.48 -3.18 -15.86
CA ASN A 69 -5.55 -2.08 -16.08
C ASN A 69 -4.17 -2.45 -15.53
N ASP A 70 -3.16 -2.44 -16.38
CA ASP A 70 -1.79 -2.75 -16.00
C ASP A 70 -0.87 -1.51 -15.94
N LYS A 71 -1.42 -0.33 -16.15
CA LYS A 71 -0.66 0.92 -16.18
C LYS A 71 -1.30 1.98 -15.31
N ILE A 72 -0.45 2.83 -14.73
CA ILE A 72 -0.90 3.97 -13.93
C ILE A 72 -1.18 5.14 -14.88
N ASP A 73 -2.36 5.73 -14.74
CA ASP A 73 -2.75 6.91 -15.47
C ASP A 73 -2.33 8.16 -14.67
N LYS A 74 -1.26 8.80 -15.09
CA LYS A 74 -0.74 10.00 -14.43
C LYS A 74 -1.73 11.16 -14.43
N SER A 75 -2.61 11.23 -15.42
CA SER A 75 -3.58 12.32 -15.51
C SER A 75 -4.61 12.30 -14.38
N LYS A 76 -4.78 11.15 -13.72
CA LYS A 76 -5.68 10.99 -12.59
C LYS A 76 -5.02 11.27 -11.25
N LEU A 77 -3.71 11.47 -11.22
CA LEU A 77 -2.99 11.80 -10.00
C LEU A 77 -3.06 13.31 -9.75
N THR A 78 -3.14 13.68 -8.47
CA THR A 78 -3.18 15.07 -8.04
C THR A 78 -1.82 15.46 -7.43
N ASP A 79 -1.77 16.63 -6.78
CA ASP A 79 -0.59 17.07 -6.03
C ASP A 79 -0.43 16.35 -4.70
N LYS A 80 -1.40 15.51 -4.33
CA LYS A 80 -1.40 14.80 -3.06
C LYS A 80 -0.42 13.65 -3.06
N PRO A 81 0.06 13.24 -1.87
CA PRO A 81 0.88 12.03 -1.78
C PRO A 81 0.14 10.81 -2.31
N VAL A 82 0.90 9.84 -2.82
CA VAL A 82 0.37 8.59 -3.35
C VAL A 82 0.49 7.50 -2.30
N CYS A 83 -0.58 6.77 -2.06
CA CYS A 83 -0.61 5.63 -1.17
C CYS A 83 -0.91 4.36 -1.96
N ILE A 84 -0.09 3.35 -1.78
CA ILE A 84 -0.27 2.05 -2.42
C ILE A 84 -0.94 1.10 -1.43
N ILE A 85 -2.06 0.52 -1.82
CA ILE A 85 -2.78 -0.45 -1.00
C ILE A 85 -2.44 -1.85 -1.47
N ILE A 86 -1.92 -2.66 -0.55
CA ILE A 86 -1.52 -4.04 -0.80
C ILE A 86 -2.28 -4.93 0.17
N GLY A 87 -2.88 -5.99 -0.36
CA GLY A 87 -3.71 -6.87 0.45
C GLY A 87 -2.95 -7.85 1.31
N PRO A 88 -3.66 -8.51 2.24
CA PRO A 88 -3.10 -9.57 3.07
C PRO A 88 -2.89 -10.86 2.25
N GLU A 89 -2.33 -11.88 2.90
CA GLU A 89 -2.08 -13.18 2.28
C GLU A 89 -3.34 -13.82 1.69
N GLY A 90 -4.49 -13.59 2.35
CA GLY A 90 -5.79 -14.09 1.90
C GLY A 90 -6.48 -13.20 0.88
N ASP A 91 -5.80 -12.16 0.42
CA ASP A 91 -6.34 -11.15 -0.50
C ASP A 91 -7.50 -10.35 0.12
N PHE A 92 -8.06 -9.42 -0.64
CA PHE A 92 -9.19 -8.58 -0.20
C PHE A 92 -10.50 -9.35 -0.27
N SER A 93 -11.41 -9.08 0.66
CA SER A 93 -12.78 -9.55 0.53
C SER A 93 -13.51 -8.71 -0.52
N GLU A 94 -14.63 -9.21 -1.04
CA GLU A 94 -15.44 -8.48 -2.03
C GLU A 94 -15.95 -7.14 -1.45
N THR A 95 -16.36 -7.13 -0.20
CA THR A 95 -16.82 -5.92 0.48
C THR A 95 -15.71 -4.87 0.58
N GLU A 96 -14.50 -5.29 0.94
CA GLU A 96 -13.35 -4.40 1.01
C GLU A 96 -12.98 -3.85 -0.36
N ARG A 97 -12.97 -4.71 -1.36
CA ARG A 97 -12.67 -4.33 -2.73
C ARG A 97 -13.64 -3.26 -3.23
N GLU A 98 -14.94 -3.46 -3.00
CA GLU A 98 -15.95 -2.47 -3.37
C GLU A 98 -15.76 -1.13 -2.66
N LYS A 99 -15.42 -1.16 -1.37
CA LYS A 99 -15.18 0.05 -0.59
C LYS A 99 -13.98 0.84 -1.13
N ILE A 100 -12.89 0.15 -1.45
CA ILE A 100 -11.70 0.79 -2.00
C ILE A 100 -12.01 1.40 -3.37
N LEU A 101 -12.66 0.65 -4.24
CA LEU A 101 -12.98 1.10 -5.59
C LEU A 101 -13.99 2.26 -5.61
N SER A 102 -14.76 2.45 -4.56
CA SER A 102 -15.69 3.57 -4.46
C SER A 102 -15.02 4.88 -4.04
N PHE A 103 -13.76 4.85 -3.66
CA PHE A 103 -13.03 6.04 -3.28
C PHE A 103 -12.73 6.91 -4.52
N ASN A 104 -12.90 8.23 -4.40
CA ASN A 104 -12.81 9.14 -5.55
C ASN A 104 -11.45 9.19 -6.23
N SER A 105 -10.37 9.06 -5.47
CA SER A 105 -9.01 9.22 -5.97
C SER A 105 -8.28 7.87 -6.04
N VAL A 106 -8.96 6.82 -6.50
CA VAL A 106 -8.37 5.48 -6.58
C VAL A 106 -8.15 5.05 -8.03
N GLN A 107 -7.03 4.37 -8.26
CA GLN A 107 -6.77 3.62 -9.47
C GLN A 107 -6.49 2.17 -9.09
N ALA A 108 -7.18 1.22 -9.72
CA ALA A 108 -6.89 -0.20 -9.55
C ALA A 108 -5.93 -0.63 -10.66
N ILE A 109 -4.84 -1.29 -10.28
CA ILE A 109 -3.87 -1.81 -11.25
C ILE A 109 -3.56 -3.27 -10.98
N LYS A 110 -3.26 -4.00 -12.03
CA LYS A 110 -2.80 -5.38 -11.95
C LYS A 110 -1.29 -5.40 -12.16
N ILE A 111 -0.55 -5.74 -11.13
CA ILE A 111 0.91 -5.68 -11.17
C ILE A 111 1.53 -6.95 -11.75
N ASN A 112 0.79 -8.06 -11.78
CA ASN A 112 1.25 -9.32 -12.36
C ASN A 112 0.05 -10.20 -12.68
N GLU A 113 0.21 -11.12 -13.65
CA GLU A 113 -0.82 -12.11 -13.99
C GLU A 113 -0.96 -13.18 -12.92
N ASN A 114 0.09 -13.45 -12.18
CA ASN A 114 0.13 -14.46 -11.13
C ASN A 114 -0.01 -13.83 -9.74
N ILE A 115 -0.47 -14.63 -8.78
CA ILE A 115 -0.50 -14.23 -7.38
C ILE A 115 0.94 -14.15 -6.89
N LEU A 116 1.33 -12.98 -6.39
CA LEU A 116 2.66 -12.76 -5.83
C LEU A 116 2.62 -12.91 -4.31
N ARG A 117 3.75 -13.30 -3.72
CA ARG A 117 3.92 -13.25 -2.28
C ARG A 117 3.86 -11.77 -1.85
N SER A 118 3.45 -11.53 -0.60
CA SER A 118 3.27 -10.17 -0.09
C SER A 118 4.51 -9.28 -0.27
N GLU A 119 5.69 -9.78 0.08
CA GLU A 119 6.93 -9.03 -0.07
C GLU A 119 7.26 -8.73 -1.53
N THR A 120 7.02 -9.65 -2.44
CA THR A 120 7.23 -9.44 -3.87
C THR A 120 6.22 -8.44 -4.43
N ALA A 121 4.97 -8.52 -3.99
CA ALA A 121 3.93 -7.59 -4.39
C ALA A 121 4.26 -6.16 -3.94
N VAL A 122 4.75 -5.99 -2.70
CA VAL A 122 5.15 -4.69 -2.18
C VAL A 122 6.27 -4.07 -3.02
N ILE A 123 7.34 -4.82 -3.25
CA ILE A 123 8.49 -4.34 -4.01
C ILE A 123 8.07 -3.99 -5.45
N SER A 124 7.31 -4.86 -6.09
CA SER A 124 6.84 -4.66 -7.46
C SER A 124 5.94 -3.42 -7.57
N ALA A 125 4.99 -3.28 -6.65
CA ALA A 125 4.07 -2.16 -6.66
C ALA A 125 4.79 -0.83 -6.45
N ILE A 126 5.69 -0.75 -5.47
CA ILE A 126 6.45 0.47 -5.20
C ILE A 126 7.33 0.83 -6.39
N SER A 127 7.98 -0.14 -7.00
CA SER A 127 8.84 0.09 -8.18
C SER A 127 8.04 0.62 -9.36
N ILE A 128 6.88 0.03 -9.64
CA ILE A 128 6.00 0.48 -10.73
C ILE A 128 5.51 1.90 -10.50
N VAL A 129 5.06 2.20 -9.29
CA VAL A 129 4.57 3.54 -8.94
C VAL A 129 5.69 4.57 -9.05
N ASN A 130 6.86 4.29 -8.49
CA ASN A 130 8.00 5.21 -8.57
C ASN A 130 8.41 5.49 -10.01
N TYR A 131 8.44 4.48 -10.84
CA TYR A 131 8.76 4.63 -12.25
C TYR A 131 7.72 5.52 -12.97
N ALA A 132 6.43 5.32 -12.66
CA ALA A 132 5.36 6.02 -13.33
C ALA A 132 5.26 7.50 -12.93
N ILE A 133 5.55 7.85 -11.66
CA ILE A 133 5.35 9.20 -11.14
C ILE A 133 6.61 10.06 -11.15
N ASN A 134 7.76 9.47 -11.37
CA ASN A 134 9.06 10.18 -11.49
C ASN A 134 9.57 10.17 -12.96
#